data_c25515cac977c3cc5cf5f9ea34158f43
#
_entry.id   c25515cac977c3cc5cf5f9ea34158f43
#
_cell.length_a   1.000
_cell.length_b   1.000
_cell.length_c   1.000
_cell.angle_alpha   90.00
_cell.angle_beta   90.00
_cell.angle_gamma   90.00
#
_symmetry.space_group_name_H-M   'P 1'
#
loop_
_entity.id
_entity.type
_entity.pdbx_description
1 polymer ?
#
loop_
_entity_poly.entity_id
_entity_poly.type
_entity_poly.pdbx_seq_one_letter_code
_entity_poly.pdbx_strand_id
1 'polypeptide(L)'
;MSYSESELPKINPKTGKAFPVQLDDESLAKSLDPLSYDVLRKAGTEVAFTGKYYESETIGVFKCKACSAELFRSETKFHSGCGWPSFYAPKSDDAVVLLEDRSLAPRIRTEVRCASCGSHLGHVFEGEGYAVPTDQRWCINSVALTLEPKNS
;
A
#
# COMPACT_ATOMS: atom_id res chain seq x y z
N MET A 1 -4.58 -0.24 -17.80
CA MET A 1 -3.49 -1.03 -18.20
C MET A 1 -2.69 -1.52 -17.02
N SER A 2 -2.48 -2.76 -16.97
CA SER A 2 -1.63 -3.29 -15.95
C SER A 2 -0.17 -3.07 -16.34
N TYR A 3 0.68 -3.22 -15.41
CA TYR A 3 2.09 -3.29 -15.68
C TYR A 3 2.35 -4.60 -16.42
N SER A 4 3.32 -4.59 -17.29
CA SER A 4 3.74 -5.83 -17.94
C SER A 4 4.22 -6.79 -16.84
N GLU A 5 4.59 -7.99 -17.22
CA GLU A 5 5.17 -8.92 -16.25
C GLU A 5 6.47 -8.41 -15.64
N SER A 6 6.99 -7.29 -16.11
CA SER A 6 8.14 -6.66 -15.50
C SER A 6 7.74 -5.92 -14.23
N GLU A 7 8.71 -5.45 -13.52
CA GLU A 7 8.55 -4.71 -12.28
C GLU A 7 7.90 -3.35 -12.52
N LEU A 8 7.44 -2.74 -11.45
CA LEU A 8 6.87 -1.41 -11.48
C LEU A 8 7.91 -0.40 -11.95
N PRO A 9 7.47 0.70 -12.59
CA PRO A 9 8.39 1.76 -13.01
C PRO A 9 9.16 2.33 -11.83
N LYS A 10 10.40 2.67 -12.06
CA LYS A 10 11.25 3.27 -11.03
C LYS A 10 11.14 4.79 -11.02
N ILE A 11 10.37 5.35 -11.95
CA ILE A 11 10.14 6.78 -12.06
C ILE A 11 8.75 7.08 -11.52
N ASN A 12 8.65 8.11 -10.68
CA ASN A 12 7.36 8.57 -10.18
C ASN A 12 6.65 9.33 -11.31
N PRO A 13 5.54 8.81 -11.84
CA PRO A 13 4.87 9.45 -12.97
C PRO A 13 4.27 10.81 -12.62
N LYS A 14 4.09 11.14 -11.35
CA LYS A 14 3.57 12.43 -10.94
C LYS A 14 4.63 13.53 -11.04
N THR A 15 5.90 13.20 -10.83
CA THR A 15 6.97 14.17 -10.82
C THR A 15 7.92 14.06 -12.00
N GLY A 16 7.93 12.90 -12.66
CA GLY A 16 8.90 12.60 -13.71
C GLY A 16 10.29 12.29 -13.20
N LYS A 17 10.45 12.21 -11.88
CA LYS A 17 11.74 11.95 -11.24
C LYS A 17 11.77 10.55 -10.65
N ALA A 18 12.98 10.00 -10.51
CA ALA A 18 13.15 8.70 -9.87
C ALA A 18 12.65 8.75 -8.43
N PHE A 19 12.08 7.63 -7.97
CA PHE A 19 11.75 7.51 -6.55
C PHE A 19 13.05 7.62 -5.75
N PRO A 20 13.01 8.24 -4.56
CA PRO A 20 14.23 8.44 -3.76
C PRO A 20 14.97 7.16 -3.41
N VAL A 21 14.24 6.09 -3.15
CA VAL A 21 14.84 4.79 -2.82
C VAL A 21 14.70 3.88 -4.04
N GLN A 22 15.80 3.53 -4.64
CA GLN A 22 15.85 2.62 -5.79
C GLN A 22 16.22 1.24 -5.29
N LEU A 23 15.28 0.31 -5.44
CA LEU A 23 15.48 -1.05 -4.96
C LEU A 23 15.85 -1.97 -6.11
N ASP A 24 16.67 -2.97 -5.80
CA ASP A 24 17.02 -4.01 -6.76
C ASP A 24 15.95 -5.09 -6.68
N ASP A 25 15.13 -5.20 -7.73
CA ASP A 25 14.02 -6.15 -7.73
C ASP A 25 14.52 -7.60 -7.67
N GLU A 26 15.67 -7.89 -8.21
CA GLU A 26 16.23 -9.24 -8.10
C GLU A 26 16.56 -9.60 -6.64
N SER A 27 17.14 -8.65 -5.91
CA SER A 27 17.44 -8.87 -4.49
C SER A 27 16.15 -8.99 -3.68
N LEU A 28 15.13 -8.17 -4.00
CA LEU A 28 13.85 -8.25 -3.32
C LEU A 28 13.16 -9.59 -3.57
N ALA A 29 13.24 -10.09 -4.79
CA ALA A 29 12.63 -11.38 -5.12
C ALA A 29 13.23 -12.51 -4.28
N LYS A 30 14.49 -12.36 -3.86
CA LYS A 30 15.14 -13.37 -3.02
C LYS A 30 14.84 -13.19 -1.54
N SER A 31 14.67 -11.94 -1.09
CA SER A 31 14.51 -11.65 0.34
C SER A 31 13.06 -11.64 0.80
N LEU A 32 12.12 -11.35 -0.09
CA LEU A 32 10.69 -11.32 0.25
C LEU A 32 10.05 -12.66 -0.08
N ASP A 33 8.98 -12.99 0.65
CA ASP A 33 8.18 -14.13 0.24
C ASP A 33 7.52 -13.82 -1.11
N PRO A 34 7.17 -14.87 -1.89
CA PRO A 34 6.64 -14.63 -3.25
C PRO A 34 5.42 -13.74 -3.31
N LEU A 35 4.50 -13.86 -2.36
CA LEU A 35 3.29 -13.05 -2.37
C LEU A 35 3.61 -11.59 -2.10
N SER A 36 4.48 -11.31 -1.12
CA SER A 36 4.87 -9.93 -0.83
C SER A 36 5.57 -9.28 -2.04
N TYR A 37 6.45 -10.02 -2.68
CA TYR A 37 7.14 -9.52 -3.86
C TYR A 37 6.14 -9.21 -4.98
N ASP A 38 5.20 -10.12 -5.22
CA ASP A 38 4.20 -9.94 -6.26
C ASP A 38 3.35 -8.68 -6.01
N VAL A 39 2.88 -8.50 -4.78
CA VAL A 39 2.07 -7.33 -4.44
C VAL A 39 2.89 -6.06 -4.55
N LEU A 40 4.06 -6.02 -3.93
CA LEU A 40 4.86 -4.80 -3.84
C LEU A 40 5.46 -4.38 -5.19
N ARG A 41 5.95 -5.33 -5.97
CA ARG A 41 6.72 -5.01 -7.17
C ARG A 41 6.03 -5.37 -8.48
N LYS A 42 4.88 -6.03 -8.44
CA LYS A 42 4.12 -6.38 -9.65
C LYS A 42 2.65 -6.00 -9.54
N ALA A 43 2.32 -5.17 -8.55
CA ALA A 43 0.95 -4.66 -8.35
C ALA A 43 -0.09 -5.77 -8.16
N GLY A 44 0.30 -6.86 -7.52
CA GLY A 44 -0.63 -7.92 -7.17
C GLY A 44 -1.52 -7.54 -6.01
N THR A 45 -2.43 -8.43 -5.65
CA THR A 45 -3.38 -8.24 -4.55
C THR A 45 -3.47 -9.52 -3.74
N GLU A 46 -3.38 -9.39 -2.41
CA GLU A 46 -3.59 -10.56 -1.55
C GLU A 46 -5.08 -10.91 -1.52
N VAL A 47 -5.39 -12.17 -1.19
CA VAL A 47 -6.77 -12.62 -1.04
C VAL A 47 -7.39 -11.97 0.20
N ALA A 48 -8.62 -11.46 0.07
CA ALA A 48 -9.31 -10.81 1.18
C ALA A 48 -9.40 -11.74 2.39
N PHE A 49 -9.28 -11.18 3.58
CA PHE A 49 -9.37 -11.85 4.88
C PHE A 49 -8.21 -12.80 5.20
N THR A 50 -7.15 -12.80 4.39
CA THR A 50 -5.99 -13.65 4.66
C THR A 50 -4.83 -12.90 5.26
N GLY A 51 -4.85 -11.56 5.24
CA GLY A 51 -3.72 -10.76 5.66
C GLY A 51 -3.54 -10.74 7.17
N LYS A 52 -2.27 -10.75 7.57
CA LYS A 52 -1.86 -10.79 8.98
C LYS A 52 -2.37 -9.60 9.78
N TYR A 53 -2.49 -8.44 9.14
CA TYR A 53 -2.83 -7.20 9.87
C TYR A 53 -4.28 -6.76 9.72
N TYR A 54 -5.09 -7.51 8.99
CA TYR A 54 -6.47 -7.10 8.74
C TYR A 54 -7.22 -6.78 10.03
N GLU A 55 -7.16 -7.68 11.00
CA GLU A 55 -7.87 -7.49 12.26
C GLU A 55 -6.98 -6.99 13.41
N SER A 56 -5.73 -6.66 13.10
CA SER A 56 -4.80 -6.23 14.15
C SER A 56 -5.26 -4.94 14.81
N GLU A 57 -5.17 -4.88 16.13
CA GLU A 57 -5.41 -3.68 16.91
C GLU A 57 -4.15 -3.22 17.63
N THR A 58 -3.02 -3.75 17.24
CA THR A 58 -1.74 -3.39 17.82
C THR A 58 -1.44 -1.92 17.54
N ILE A 59 -1.06 -1.19 18.58
CA ILE A 59 -0.66 0.21 18.45
C ILE A 59 0.74 0.28 17.89
N GLY A 60 0.92 1.04 16.81
CA GLY A 60 2.22 1.15 16.19
C GLY A 60 2.18 1.84 14.85
N VAL A 61 3.25 1.63 14.09
CA VAL A 61 3.43 2.23 12.77
C VAL A 61 3.55 1.14 11.73
N PHE A 62 2.80 1.29 10.63
CA PHE A 62 2.87 0.37 9.50
C PHE A 62 3.84 0.93 8.47
N LYS A 63 4.83 0.14 8.10
CA LYS A 63 5.92 0.53 7.20
C LYS A 63 5.86 -0.25 5.91
N CYS A 64 6.43 0.33 4.85
CA CYS A 64 6.59 -0.37 3.59
C CYS A 64 7.51 -1.57 3.80
N LYS A 65 7.04 -2.75 3.44
CA LYS A 65 7.84 -3.95 3.63
C LYS A 65 9.09 -3.96 2.76
N ALA A 66 9.05 -3.25 1.63
CA ALA A 66 10.19 -3.22 0.72
C ALA A 66 11.29 -2.25 1.17
N CYS A 67 10.93 -1.06 1.67
CA CYS A 67 11.92 -0.02 1.96
C CYS A 67 11.90 0.50 3.40
N SER A 68 10.95 0.06 4.21
CA SER A 68 10.81 0.44 5.63
C SER A 68 10.36 1.87 5.86
N ALA A 69 9.90 2.59 4.84
CA ALA A 69 9.34 3.93 5.02
C ALA A 69 8.05 3.83 5.83
N GLU A 70 7.83 4.79 6.73
CA GLU A 70 6.59 4.84 7.51
C GLU A 70 5.44 5.29 6.63
N LEU A 71 4.34 4.57 6.65
CA LEU A 71 3.22 4.81 5.74
C LEU A 71 1.92 5.15 6.45
N PHE A 72 1.54 4.35 7.44
CA PHE A 72 0.28 4.51 8.15
C PHE A 72 0.49 4.29 9.63
N ARG A 73 -0.38 4.93 10.44
CA ARG A 73 -0.36 4.75 11.89
C ARG A 73 -1.63 4.04 12.33
N SER A 74 -1.51 3.28 13.41
CA SER A 74 -2.64 2.52 13.93
C SER A 74 -3.81 3.41 14.34
N GLU A 75 -3.56 4.68 14.67
CA GLU A 75 -4.63 5.61 15.06
C GLU A 75 -5.64 5.82 13.95
N THR A 76 -5.24 5.67 12.68
CA THR A 76 -6.16 5.84 11.57
C THR A 76 -6.73 4.54 11.05
N LYS A 77 -6.33 3.41 11.62
CA LYS A 77 -6.83 2.10 11.20
C LYS A 77 -8.24 1.88 11.72
N PHE A 78 -9.11 1.36 10.87
CA PHE A 78 -10.46 1.02 11.28
C PHE A 78 -10.91 -0.28 10.62
N HIS A 79 -11.94 -0.89 11.18
CA HIS A 79 -12.47 -2.16 10.69
C HIS A 79 -13.56 -1.89 9.67
N SER A 80 -13.22 -1.96 8.39
CA SER A 80 -14.16 -1.66 7.32
C SER A 80 -14.99 -2.87 6.89
N GLY A 81 -14.53 -4.07 7.23
CA GLY A 81 -15.18 -5.29 6.79
C GLY A 81 -14.82 -5.73 5.39
N CYS A 82 -13.88 -5.05 4.73
CA CYS A 82 -13.54 -5.36 3.34
C CYS A 82 -12.58 -6.52 3.17
N GLY A 83 -11.90 -6.94 4.24
CA GLY A 83 -10.96 -8.06 4.17
C GLY A 83 -9.49 -7.66 4.02
N TRP A 84 -9.19 -6.37 3.95
CA TRP A 84 -7.84 -5.84 3.91
C TRP A 84 -7.69 -4.78 5.00
N PRO A 85 -6.46 -4.57 5.53
CA PRO A 85 -6.24 -3.48 6.46
C PRO A 85 -6.74 -2.16 5.90
N SER A 86 -7.50 -1.43 6.69
CA SER A 86 -8.13 -0.19 6.24
C SER A 86 -7.72 0.96 7.14
N PHE A 87 -7.40 2.10 6.52
CA PHE A 87 -6.99 3.31 7.22
C PHE A 87 -7.81 4.46 6.65
N TYR A 88 -8.06 5.49 7.44
CA TYR A 88 -8.77 6.65 6.90
C TYR A 88 -7.82 7.77 6.46
N ALA A 89 -6.53 7.63 6.70
CA ALA A 89 -5.52 8.58 6.24
C ALA A 89 -4.14 7.95 6.33
N PRO A 90 -3.20 8.35 5.43
CA PRO A 90 -1.80 7.95 5.60
C PRO A 90 -1.16 8.77 6.71
N LYS A 91 0.07 8.41 7.06
CA LYS A 91 0.85 9.14 8.06
C LYS A 91 0.95 10.63 7.70
N SER A 92 1.16 10.91 6.41
CA SER A 92 1.21 12.25 5.85
C SER A 92 0.97 12.14 4.36
N ASP A 93 0.58 13.25 3.73
CA ASP A 93 0.27 13.20 2.30
C ASP A 93 1.47 12.84 1.44
N ASP A 94 2.68 13.14 1.91
CA ASP A 94 3.88 12.85 1.14
C ASP A 94 4.46 11.45 1.40
N ALA A 95 3.80 10.65 2.23
CA ALA A 95 4.22 9.26 2.45
C ALA A 95 3.84 8.36 1.27
N VAL A 96 2.84 8.76 0.49
CA VAL A 96 2.27 7.94 -0.57
C VAL A 96 2.10 8.74 -1.85
N VAL A 97 1.98 8.02 -2.96
CA VAL A 97 1.68 8.60 -4.28
C VAL A 97 0.40 7.95 -4.77
N LEU A 98 -0.51 8.78 -5.29
CA LEU A 98 -1.78 8.31 -5.83
C LEU A 98 -1.73 8.33 -7.36
N LEU A 99 -2.11 7.22 -7.97
CA LEU A 99 -2.10 7.08 -9.42
C LEU A 99 -3.45 6.53 -9.89
N GLU A 100 -3.87 6.96 -11.08
CA GLU A 100 -5.08 6.43 -11.68
C GLU A 100 -4.82 4.99 -12.14
N ASP A 101 -5.71 4.09 -11.76
CA ASP A 101 -5.62 2.68 -12.13
C ASP A 101 -6.79 2.31 -13.02
N ARG A 102 -6.50 2.03 -14.29
CA ARG A 102 -7.49 1.66 -15.29
C ARG A 102 -7.49 0.16 -15.61
N SER A 103 -6.82 -0.64 -14.80
CA SER A 103 -6.69 -2.07 -15.07
C SER A 103 -8.03 -2.81 -15.08
N LEU A 104 -9.06 -2.24 -14.41
CA LEU A 104 -10.41 -2.80 -14.39
C LEU A 104 -11.40 -1.93 -15.15
N ALA A 105 -10.93 -1.22 -16.18
CA ALA A 105 -11.79 -0.34 -16.98
C ALA A 105 -13.03 -1.07 -17.43
N PRO A 106 -14.21 -0.38 -17.47
CA PRO A 106 -14.38 1.06 -17.32
C PRO A 106 -14.35 1.55 -15.87
N ARG A 107 -14.20 0.67 -14.89
CA ARG A 107 -14.08 1.07 -13.49
C ARG A 107 -12.68 1.63 -13.24
N ILE A 108 -12.61 2.89 -12.82
CA ILE A 108 -11.35 3.58 -12.54
C ILE A 108 -11.16 3.58 -11.02
N ARG A 109 -9.98 3.16 -10.58
CA ARG A 109 -9.63 3.17 -9.17
C ARG A 109 -8.44 4.08 -8.95
N THR A 110 -8.15 4.41 -7.69
CA THR A 110 -6.98 5.19 -7.33
C THR A 110 -5.99 4.27 -6.62
N GLU A 111 -4.85 4.05 -7.25
CA GLU A 111 -3.80 3.20 -6.72
C GLU A 111 -2.94 3.98 -5.74
N VAL A 112 -2.51 3.31 -4.65
CA VAL A 112 -1.64 3.88 -3.63
C VAL A 112 -0.29 3.20 -3.73
N ARG A 113 0.79 3.98 -3.85
CA ARG A 113 2.16 3.48 -3.86
C ARG A 113 2.98 4.18 -2.80
N CYS A 114 4.04 3.50 -2.36
CA CYS A 114 5.02 4.10 -1.44
C CYS A 114 5.74 5.23 -2.16
N ALA A 115 5.76 6.43 -1.55
CA ALA A 115 6.41 7.59 -2.15
C ALA A 115 7.93 7.45 -2.17
N SER A 116 8.50 6.57 -1.34
CA SER A 116 9.94 6.39 -1.25
C SER A 116 10.48 5.45 -2.31
N CYS A 117 9.85 4.29 -2.52
CA CYS A 117 10.38 3.29 -3.42
C CYS A 117 9.44 2.93 -4.57
N GLY A 118 8.23 3.47 -4.58
CA GLY A 118 7.28 3.22 -5.66
C GLY A 118 6.55 1.89 -5.59
N SER A 119 6.71 1.13 -4.50
CA SER A 119 6.05 -0.16 -4.38
C SER A 119 4.53 0.00 -4.29
N HIS A 120 3.81 -0.93 -4.90
CA HIS A 120 2.36 -0.95 -4.85
C HIS A 120 1.88 -1.36 -3.46
N LEU A 121 0.94 -0.61 -2.91
CA LEU A 121 0.41 -0.88 -1.57
C LEU A 121 -1.05 -1.30 -1.61
N GLY A 122 -1.86 -0.66 -2.41
CA GLY A 122 -3.28 -0.93 -2.49
C GLY A 122 -4.00 0.19 -3.22
N HIS A 123 -5.21 0.49 -2.76
CA HIS A 123 -6.08 1.50 -3.37
C HIS A 123 -6.79 2.32 -2.31
N VAL A 124 -7.22 3.52 -2.67
CA VAL A 124 -8.02 4.36 -1.78
C VAL A 124 -9.38 4.61 -2.42
N PHE A 125 -10.42 4.56 -1.60
CA PHE A 125 -11.81 4.77 -2.00
C PHE A 125 -12.42 5.88 -1.16
N GLU A 126 -13.36 6.64 -1.74
CA GLU A 126 -14.01 7.76 -1.05
C GLU A 126 -15.51 7.66 -1.17
N GLY A 127 -16.22 8.34 -0.25
CA GLY A 127 -17.65 8.49 -0.35
C GLY A 127 -18.45 7.24 -0.02
N GLU A 128 -17.85 6.30 0.71
CA GLU A 128 -18.53 5.04 1.02
C GLU A 128 -19.36 5.09 2.30
N GLY A 129 -19.28 6.21 3.03
CA GLY A 129 -20.13 6.38 4.20
C GLY A 129 -19.63 5.76 5.49
N TYR A 130 -18.38 5.39 5.57
CA TYR A 130 -17.83 4.92 6.84
C TYR A 130 -17.76 6.07 7.85
N ALA A 131 -17.92 5.76 9.11
CA ALA A 131 -17.90 6.76 10.18
C ALA A 131 -16.47 7.14 10.53
N VAL A 132 -15.76 7.75 9.58
CA VAL A 132 -14.38 8.19 9.74
C VAL A 132 -14.23 9.63 9.28
N PRO A 133 -13.25 10.37 9.82
CA PRO A 133 -13.14 11.81 9.57
C PRO A 133 -12.99 12.21 8.11
N THR A 134 -12.33 11.40 7.29
CA THR A 134 -12.00 11.76 5.91
C THR A 134 -12.98 11.22 4.88
N ASP A 135 -13.89 10.33 5.30
CA ASP A 135 -14.75 9.58 4.38
C ASP A 135 -13.93 8.83 3.33
N GLN A 136 -12.70 8.44 3.68
CA GLN A 136 -11.80 7.69 2.82
C GLN A 136 -11.48 6.33 3.43
N ARG A 137 -11.36 5.33 2.57
CA ARG A 137 -10.91 4.01 2.98
C ARG A 137 -9.64 3.68 2.17
N TRP A 138 -8.51 3.74 2.85
CA TRP A 138 -7.22 3.35 2.28
C TRP A 138 -7.07 1.85 2.50
N CYS A 139 -7.30 1.09 1.44
CA CYS A 139 -7.35 -0.36 1.49
C CYS A 139 -5.98 -0.89 1.08
N ILE A 140 -5.22 -1.38 2.05
CA ILE A 140 -3.80 -1.69 1.87
C ILE A 140 -3.56 -3.17 2.10
N ASN A 141 -2.73 -3.80 1.27
CA ASN A 141 -2.38 -5.21 1.41
C ASN A 141 -1.51 -5.42 2.65
N SER A 142 -1.89 -6.38 3.50
CA SER A 142 -1.07 -6.73 4.67
C SER A 142 0.34 -7.13 4.28
N VAL A 143 0.47 -7.89 3.19
CA VAL A 143 1.78 -8.42 2.78
C VAL A 143 2.70 -7.33 2.24
N ALA A 144 2.18 -6.11 2.03
CA ALA A 144 2.99 -4.96 1.63
C ALA A 144 3.53 -4.19 2.84
N LEU A 145 3.14 -4.58 4.04
CA LEU A 145 3.42 -3.82 5.26
C LEU A 145 4.20 -4.64 6.28
N THR A 146 4.95 -3.94 7.11
CA THR A 146 5.43 -4.47 8.39
C THR A 146 4.90 -3.55 9.48
N LEU A 147 4.59 -4.13 10.62
CA LEU A 147 4.10 -3.37 11.77
C LEU A 147 5.20 -3.26 12.80
N GLU A 148 5.57 -2.03 13.13
CA GLU A 148 6.49 -1.77 14.23
C GLU A 148 5.64 -1.36 15.43
N PRO A 149 5.48 -2.26 16.44
CA PRO A 149 4.66 -1.93 17.60
C PRO A 149 5.27 -0.78 18.38
N LYS A 150 4.39 0.05 18.95
CA LYS A 150 4.84 1.11 19.82
C LYS A 150 5.27 0.52 21.16
N ASN A 151 6.47 0.87 21.57
CA ASN A 151 6.95 0.48 22.89
C ASN A 151 6.34 1.38 23.93
N SER A 152 5.78 0.78 24.93
CA SER A 152 5.19 1.53 26.05
C SER A 152 6.24 1.88 27.08
#